data_dd8a3d468f3b3d2b4781493d58094661
#
_entry.id   dd8a3d468f3b3d2b4781493d58094661
#
_cell.length_a   1.000
_cell.length_b   1.000
_cell.length_c   1.000
_cell.angle_alpha   90.00
_cell.angle_beta   90.00
_cell.angle_gamma   90.00
#
_symmetry.space_group_name_H-M   'P 1'
#
loop_
_entity.id
_entity.type
_entity.pdbx_description
1 polymer ?
#
loop_
_entity_poly.entity_id
_entity_poly.type
_entity_poly.pdbx_seq_one_letter_code
_entity_poly.pdbx_strand_id
1 'polypeptide(L)'
;MELTHAPADEAFLLDLLNSTPIVDGIQRDTLDRSWLGARGHGGSTAEWQAVRTARSALQAVVREVEPVASITPLLEEVSFRPAISATGIQWHLNAPADRAAAVRAVLAWDAVLRTRPRRLRPCANPECTLFLIDHSKPNRARWCSMAVCGNRMKARRHYERTRTNPA
;
A
#
# COMPACT_ATOMS: atom_id res chain seq x y z
N MET A 1 -19.66 17.32 4.69
CA MET A 1 -19.76 16.49 5.92
C MET A 1 -18.57 15.54 5.88
N GLU A 2 -17.57 15.83 6.69
CA GLU A 2 -16.38 15.02 6.78
C GLU A 2 -16.72 13.76 7.59
N LEU A 3 -16.76 12.60 6.92
CA LEU A 3 -16.79 11.32 7.63
C LEU A 3 -15.48 11.22 8.40
N THR A 4 -15.56 11.09 9.72
CA THR A 4 -14.38 10.84 10.55
C THR A 4 -13.82 9.49 10.10
N HIS A 5 -12.86 9.53 9.18
CA HIS A 5 -12.16 8.34 8.72
C HIS A 5 -11.31 7.81 9.87
N ALA A 6 -11.30 6.51 10.04
CA ALA A 6 -10.31 5.87 10.90
C ALA A 6 -8.92 6.41 10.54
N PRO A 7 -8.00 6.57 11.52
CA PRO A 7 -6.65 7.02 11.22
C PRO A 7 -6.09 6.16 10.11
N ALA A 8 -5.37 6.80 9.18
CA ALA A 8 -4.81 6.10 8.03
C ALA A 8 -3.99 4.90 8.52
N ASP A 9 -4.43 3.70 8.16
CA ASP A 9 -3.73 2.47 8.52
C ASP A 9 -2.54 2.27 7.57
N GLU A 10 -1.59 3.22 7.67
CA GLU A 10 -0.42 3.30 6.80
C GLU A 10 0.43 2.03 6.88
N ALA A 11 0.55 1.46 8.09
CA ALA A 11 1.34 0.25 8.29
C ALA A 11 0.72 -0.94 7.56
N PHE A 12 -0.60 -1.14 7.71
CA PHE A 12 -1.31 -2.21 7.02
C PHE A 12 -1.21 -2.06 5.49
N LEU A 13 -1.44 -0.85 5.00
CA LEU A 13 -1.35 -0.56 3.56
C LEU A 13 0.05 -0.84 3.02
N LEU A 14 1.08 -0.32 3.70
CA LEU A 14 2.46 -0.45 3.24
C LEU A 14 2.94 -1.90 3.30
N ASP A 15 2.59 -2.63 4.35
CA ASP A 15 2.88 -4.06 4.47
C ASP A 15 2.22 -4.86 3.34
N LEU A 16 0.96 -4.55 3.00
CA LEU A 16 0.25 -5.18 1.90
C LEU A 16 0.94 -4.89 0.56
N LEU A 17 1.19 -3.62 0.25
CA LEU A 17 1.84 -3.22 -0.99
C LEU A 17 3.25 -3.82 -1.13
N ASN A 18 3.95 -4.02 -0.03
CA ASN A 18 5.31 -4.54 0.02
C ASN A 18 5.40 -6.07 0.19
N SER A 19 4.27 -6.78 0.11
CA SER A 19 4.25 -8.24 0.22
C SER A 19 4.72 -8.98 -1.05
N THR A 20 5.27 -8.27 -2.04
CA THR A 20 5.87 -8.86 -3.24
C THR A 20 7.33 -8.41 -3.44
N PRO A 21 8.23 -8.62 -2.45
CA PRO A 21 9.63 -8.22 -2.58
C PRO A 21 10.37 -9.06 -3.62
N ILE A 22 11.47 -8.51 -4.13
CA ILE A 22 12.47 -9.28 -4.88
C ILE A 22 13.54 -9.76 -3.89
N VAL A 23 13.68 -11.07 -3.79
CA VAL A 23 14.69 -11.77 -2.98
C VAL A 23 15.51 -12.63 -3.91
N ASP A 24 16.83 -12.45 -3.93
CA ASP A 24 17.76 -13.17 -4.81
C ASP A 24 17.38 -13.09 -6.29
N GLY A 25 16.91 -11.92 -6.74
CA GLY A 25 16.49 -11.68 -8.12
C GLY A 25 15.11 -12.25 -8.50
N ILE A 26 14.41 -12.91 -7.58
CA ILE A 26 13.10 -13.52 -7.80
C ILE A 26 12.05 -12.77 -6.99
N GLN A 27 10.95 -12.42 -7.63
CA GLN A 27 9.81 -11.85 -6.92
C GLN A 27 9.13 -12.93 -6.07
N ARG A 28 8.98 -12.67 -4.77
CA ARG A 28 8.35 -13.56 -3.79
C ARG A 28 7.00 -12.97 -3.37
N ASP A 29 5.97 -13.80 -3.30
CA ASP A 29 4.71 -13.42 -2.66
C ASP A 29 4.78 -13.85 -1.19
N THR A 30 4.80 -12.89 -0.27
CA THR A 30 4.83 -13.14 1.18
C THR A 30 3.46 -13.02 1.82
N LEU A 31 2.41 -12.75 1.02
CA LEU A 31 1.04 -12.69 1.49
C LEU A 31 0.45 -14.09 1.60
N ASP A 32 0.24 -14.56 2.80
CA ASP A 32 -0.41 -15.83 3.11
C ASP A 32 -1.59 -15.66 4.08
N ARG A 33 -2.25 -16.75 4.44
CA ARG A 33 -3.38 -16.70 5.38
C ARG A 33 -2.95 -16.33 6.80
N SER A 34 -1.73 -16.66 7.20
CA SER A 34 -1.21 -16.31 8.52
C SER A 34 -0.99 -14.81 8.64
N TRP A 35 -0.62 -14.15 7.53
CA TRP A 35 -0.52 -12.70 7.43
C TRP A 35 -1.85 -12.01 7.75
N LEU A 36 -2.98 -12.57 7.26
CA LEU A 36 -4.33 -12.08 7.56
C LEU A 36 -4.68 -12.29 9.02
N GLY A 37 -4.46 -13.50 9.55
CA GLY A 37 -4.74 -13.84 10.94
C GLY A 37 -3.98 -12.95 11.95
N ALA A 38 -2.72 -12.67 11.69
CA ALA A 38 -1.90 -11.76 12.51
C ALA A 38 -2.43 -10.31 12.54
N ARG A 39 -3.35 -9.96 11.63
CA ARG A 39 -3.97 -8.62 11.52
C ARG A 39 -5.45 -8.59 11.87
N GLY A 40 -5.94 -9.65 12.55
CA GLY A 40 -7.31 -9.75 13.03
C GLY A 40 -8.35 -10.12 11.97
N HIS A 41 -7.91 -10.70 10.85
CA HIS A 41 -8.78 -11.17 9.77
C HIS A 41 -8.94 -12.70 9.82
N GLY A 42 -10.05 -13.22 9.27
CA GLY A 42 -10.39 -14.64 9.37
C GLY A 42 -9.49 -15.58 8.57
N GLY A 43 -8.83 -15.07 7.51
CA GLY A 43 -7.91 -15.86 6.67
C GLY A 43 -8.61 -16.92 5.81
N SER A 44 -9.90 -16.76 5.50
CA SER A 44 -10.59 -17.63 4.56
C SER A 44 -9.95 -17.57 3.17
N THR A 45 -10.19 -18.58 2.33
CA THR A 45 -9.69 -18.58 0.94
C THR A 45 -10.23 -17.39 0.16
N ALA A 46 -11.51 -17.05 0.33
CA ALA A 46 -12.15 -15.93 -0.34
C ALA A 46 -11.53 -14.60 0.11
N GLU A 47 -11.33 -14.39 1.41
CA GLU A 47 -10.69 -13.19 1.95
C GLU A 47 -9.23 -13.05 1.48
N TRP A 48 -8.48 -14.14 1.47
CA TRP A 48 -7.11 -14.15 0.96
C TRP A 48 -7.05 -13.79 -0.53
N GLN A 49 -7.96 -14.31 -1.34
CA GLN A 49 -8.06 -13.95 -2.76
C GLN A 49 -8.45 -12.48 -2.94
N ALA A 50 -9.45 -12.00 -2.18
CA ALA A 50 -9.89 -10.61 -2.25
C ALA A 50 -8.75 -9.62 -1.91
N VAL A 51 -7.97 -9.88 -0.85
CA VAL A 51 -6.87 -8.99 -0.48
C VAL A 51 -5.70 -9.04 -1.47
N ARG A 52 -5.45 -10.18 -2.13
CA ARG A 52 -4.48 -10.27 -3.22
C ARG A 52 -4.91 -9.45 -4.43
N THR A 53 -6.19 -9.52 -4.78
CA THR A 53 -6.77 -8.69 -5.86
C THR A 53 -6.64 -7.20 -5.52
N ALA A 54 -7.01 -6.80 -4.30
CA ALA A 54 -6.86 -5.43 -3.84
C ALA A 54 -5.40 -4.95 -3.89
N ARG A 55 -4.45 -5.78 -3.43
CA ARG A 55 -3.03 -5.48 -3.53
C ARG A 55 -2.60 -5.20 -4.96
N SER A 56 -2.94 -6.09 -5.88
CA SER A 56 -2.53 -5.95 -7.29
C SER A 56 -3.12 -4.68 -7.92
N ALA A 57 -4.40 -4.39 -7.67
CA ALA A 57 -5.05 -3.18 -8.16
C ALA A 57 -4.41 -1.91 -7.56
N LEU A 58 -4.21 -1.87 -6.25
CA LEU A 58 -3.57 -0.72 -5.58
C LEU A 58 -2.13 -0.52 -6.03
N GLN A 59 -1.35 -1.60 -6.21
CA GLN A 59 0.01 -1.50 -6.76
C GLN A 59 0.01 -0.90 -8.17
N ALA A 60 -0.93 -1.30 -9.04
CA ALA A 60 -1.05 -0.76 -10.39
C ALA A 60 -1.45 0.73 -10.39
N VAL A 61 -2.41 1.11 -9.54
CA VAL A 61 -2.83 2.51 -9.38
C VAL A 61 -1.71 3.38 -8.83
N VAL A 62 -0.99 2.93 -7.80
CA VAL A 62 0.13 3.71 -7.22
C VAL A 62 1.31 3.83 -8.18
N ARG A 63 1.47 2.89 -9.12
CA ARG A 63 2.45 2.98 -10.22
C ARG A 63 1.94 3.77 -11.44
N GLU A 64 0.72 4.29 -11.38
CA GLU A 64 0.08 5.01 -12.50
C GLU A 64 -0.06 4.14 -13.77
N VAL A 65 -0.07 2.82 -13.63
CA VAL A 65 -0.30 1.85 -14.72
C VAL A 65 -1.79 1.72 -15.01
N GLU A 66 -2.61 1.78 -13.97
CA GLU A 66 -4.07 1.71 -14.05
C GLU A 66 -4.72 2.96 -13.46
N PRO A 67 -5.87 3.39 -13.97
CA PRO A 67 -6.62 4.51 -13.43
C PRO A 67 -7.23 4.16 -12.07
N VAL A 68 -7.50 5.18 -11.23
CA VAL A 68 -8.16 4.99 -9.92
C VAL A 68 -9.49 4.25 -10.05
N ALA A 69 -10.22 4.42 -11.12
CA ALA A 69 -11.49 3.73 -11.38
C ALA A 69 -11.36 2.19 -11.40
N SER A 70 -10.17 1.65 -11.63
CA SER A 70 -9.95 0.19 -11.63
C SER A 70 -10.16 -0.47 -10.26
N ILE A 71 -10.17 0.30 -9.17
CA ILE A 71 -10.46 -0.22 -7.83
C ILE A 71 -11.96 -0.20 -7.46
N THR A 72 -12.83 0.34 -8.32
CA THR A 72 -14.28 0.41 -8.06
C THR A 72 -14.91 -0.94 -7.68
N PRO A 73 -14.58 -2.06 -8.35
CA PRO A 73 -15.14 -3.36 -7.98
C PRO A 73 -14.82 -3.83 -6.56
N LEU A 74 -13.74 -3.33 -5.96
CA LEU A 74 -13.37 -3.66 -4.58
C LEU A 74 -14.31 -3.04 -3.55
N LEU A 75 -15.07 -2.02 -3.93
CA LEU A 75 -15.99 -1.28 -3.07
C LEU A 75 -17.47 -1.62 -3.34
N GLU A 76 -17.76 -2.56 -4.22
CA GLU A 76 -19.11 -3.05 -4.42
C GLU A 76 -19.67 -3.64 -3.12
N GLU A 77 -20.97 -3.36 -2.83
CA GLU A 77 -21.65 -3.75 -1.58
C GLU A 77 -21.05 -3.16 -0.29
N VAL A 78 -20.11 -2.23 -0.41
CA VAL A 78 -19.56 -1.50 0.73
C VAL A 78 -20.38 -0.25 1.01
N SER A 79 -20.76 -0.04 2.25
CA SER A 79 -21.51 1.13 2.66
C SER A 79 -21.16 1.58 4.08
N PHE A 80 -21.41 2.86 4.38
CA PHE A 80 -21.38 3.37 5.74
C PHE A 80 -22.80 3.58 6.25
N ARG A 81 -23.10 3.05 7.42
CA ARG A 81 -24.40 3.21 8.09
C ARG A 81 -24.24 4.07 9.32
N PRO A 82 -25.05 5.12 9.46
CA PRO A 82 -25.06 5.92 10.68
C PRO A 82 -25.76 5.15 11.82
N ALA A 83 -25.23 5.28 13.03
CA ALA A 83 -25.88 4.84 14.26
C ALA A 83 -25.77 5.93 15.33
N ILE A 84 -26.77 6.03 16.20
CA ILE A 84 -26.74 6.95 17.33
C ILE A 84 -25.94 6.29 18.47
N SER A 85 -24.99 7.03 19.04
CA SER A 85 -24.24 6.67 20.23
C SER A 85 -24.41 7.73 21.30
N ALA A 86 -23.88 7.49 22.50
CA ALA A 86 -23.92 8.48 23.60
C ALA A 86 -23.16 9.78 23.26
N THR A 87 -22.23 9.73 22.28
CA THR A 87 -21.42 10.87 21.87
C THR A 87 -21.85 11.49 20.53
N GLY A 88 -22.97 11.02 19.95
CA GLY A 88 -23.49 11.50 18.66
C GLY A 88 -23.58 10.42 17.60
N ILE A 89 -23.57 10.83 16.33
CA ILE A 89 -23.65 9.90 15.19
C ILE A 89 -22.28 9.23 14.97
N GLN A 90 -22.29 7.90 14.95
CA GLN A 90 -21.14 7.09 14.52
C GLN A 90 -21.45 6.44 13.17
N TRP A 91 -20.45 6.32 12.35
CA TRP A 91 -20.54 5.68 11.04
C TRP A 91 -19.89 4.29 11.10
N HIS A 92 -20.67 3.26 10.85
CA HIS A 92 -20.22 1.89 10.83
C HIS A 92 -20.00 1.44 9.39
N LEU A 93 -18.79 0.95 9.12
CA LEU A 93 -18.48 0.32 7.85
C LEU A 93 -19.24 -1.01 7.76
N ASN A 94 -19.99 -1.19 6.69
CA ASN A 94 -20.62 -2.44 6.32
C ASN A 94 -19.95 -2.95 5.04
N ALA A 95 -19.32 -4.09 5.12
CA ALA A 95 -18.64 -4.75 4.00
C ALA A 95 -18.81 -6.26 4.13
N PRO A 96 -18.83 -7.03 3.04
CA PRO A 96 -18.80 -8.49 3.08
C PRO A 96 -17.58 -8.99 3.89
N ALA A 97 -17.80 -9.99 4.75
CA ALA A 97 -16.77 -10.47 5.67
C ALA A 97 -15.52 -10.99 4.93
N ASP A 98 -15.72 -11.63 3.79
CA ASP A 98 -14.66 -12.15 2.92
C ASP A 98 -13.90 -11.07 2.14
N ARG A 99 -14.34 -9.80 2.20
CA ARG A 99 -13.67 -8.65 1.59
C ARG A 99 -13.18 -7.61 2.60
N ALA A 100 -13.35 -7.87 3.89
CA ALA A 100 -13.03 -6.89 4.94
C ALA A 100 -11.59 -6.40 4.88
N ALA A 101 -10.61 -7.28 4.68
CA ALA A 101 -9.19 -6.91 4.55
C ALA A 101 -8.91 -6.11 3.27
N ALA A 102 -9.55 -6.47 2.15
CA ALA A 102 -9.43 -5.75 0.88
C ALA A 102 -9.98 -4.33 0.99
N VAL A 103 -11.17 -4.18 1.57
CA VAL A 103 -11.83 -2.88 1.80
C VAL A 103 -10.98 -2.02 2.75
N ARG A 104 -10.44 -2.61 3.83
CA ARG A 104 -9.52 -1.92 4.74
C ARG A 104 -8.31 -1.34 4.00
N ALA A 105 -7.73 -2.10 3.06
CA ALA A 105 -6.60 -1.63 2.26
C ALA A 105 -6.96 -0.43 1.37
N VAL A 106 -8.13 -0.48 0.71
CA VAL A 106 -8.62 0.63 -0.13
C VAL A 106 -8.88 1.89 0.70
N LEU A 107 -9.53 1.74 1.85
CA LEU A 107 -9.80 2.87 2.75
C LEU A 107 -8.52 3.46 3.34
N ALA A 108 -7.53 2.62 3.69
CA ALA A 108 -6.21 3.08 4.13
C ALA A 108 -5.48 3.84 3.02
N TRP A 109 -5.55 3.37 1.78
CA TRP A 109 -4.98 4.06 0.62
C TRP A 109 -5.65 5.43 0.40
N ASP A 110 -6.97 5.53 0.42
CA ASP A 110 -7.70 6.81 0.30
C ASP A 110 -7.32 7.78 1.43
N ALA A 111 -7.24 7.29 2.67
CA ALA A 111 -6.83 8.08 3.82
C ALA A 111 -5.40 8.63 3.66
N VAL A 112 -4.46 7.83 3.14
CA VAL A 112 -3.11 8.31 2.84
C VAL A 112 -3.11 9.37 1.74
N LEU A 113 -3.89 9.21 0.68
CA LEU A 113 -3.98 10.21 -0.39
C LEU A 113 -4.50 11.57 0.14
N ARG A 114 -5.48 11.55 1.04
CA ARG A 114 -6.08 12.76 1.61
C ARG A 114 -5.17 13.44 2.64
N THR A 115 -4.57 12.65 3.54
CA THR A 115 -3.76 13.19 4.64
C THR A 115 -2.32 13.46 4.24
N ARG A 116 -1.80 12.73 3.25
CA ARG A 116 -0.41 12.78 2.78
C ARG A 116 -0.31 12.79 1.25
N PRO A 117 -0.85 13.82 0.58
CA PRO A 117 -0.88 13.86 -0.88
C PRO A 117 0.52 13.70 -1.47
N ARG A 118 0.64 12.87 -2.50
CA ARG A 118 1.89 12.58 -3.24
C ARG A 118 3.03 12.00 -2.40
N ARG A 119 2.73 11.39 -1.24
CA ARG A 119 3.76 10.78 -0.38
C ARG A 119 3.86 9.27 -0.53
N LEU A 120 2.78 8.60 -0.93
CA LEU A 120 2.82 7.19 -1.31
C LEU A 120 3.30 7.06 -2.76
N ARG A 121 4.36 6.29 -2.97
CA ARG A 121 4.96 6.09 -4.30
C ARG A 121 5.76 4.80 -4.41
N PRO A 122 6.02 4.29 -5.61
CA PRO A 122 6.96 3.18 -5.81
C PRO A 122 8.39 3.61 -5.49
N CYS A 123 9.22 2.66 -5.09
CA CYS A 123 10.66 2.85 -4.95
C CYS A 123 11.27 3.25 -6.30
N ALA A 124 12.12 4.29 -6.31
CA ALA A 124 12.77 4.76 -7.54
C ALA A 124 13.95 3.88 -8.02
N ASN A 125 14.24 2.76 -7.34
CA ASN A 125 15.15 1.75 -7.87
C ASN A 125 14.40 0.89 -8.89
N PRO A 126 14.79 0.86 -10.17
CA PRO A 126 14.07 0.13 -11.23
C PRO A 126 14.01 -1.39 -11.00
N GLU A 127 14.93 -1.92 -10.20
CA GLU A 127 14.97 -3.34 -9.83
C GLU A 127 14.17 -3.66 -8.54
N CYS A 128 13.39 -2.69 -8.02
CA CYS A 128 12.66 -2.84 -6.77
C CYS A 128 11.15 -2.77 -7.00
N THR A 129 10.42 -3.70 -6.41
CA THR A 129 8.95 -3.76 -6.50
C THR A 129 8.24 -3.09 -5.34
N LEU A 130 8.98 -2.57 -4.35
CA LEU A 130 8.43 -2.04 -3.10
C LEU A 130 7.99 -0.57 -3.22
N PHE A 131 7.21 -0.15 -2.26
CA PHE A 131 6.64 1.19 -2.13
C PHE A 131 7.15 1.86 -0.85
N LEU A 132 6.95 3.16 -0.76
CA LEU A 132 7.22 3.96 0.44
C LEU A 132 6.13 5.00 0.65
N ILE A 133 5.93 5.38 1.91
CA ILE A 133 5.22 6.60 2.30
C ILE A 133 6.28 7.55 2.85
N ASP A 134 6.42 8.70 2.22
CA ASP A 134 7.44 9.68 2.61
C ASP A 134 6.98 10.53 3.80
N HIS A 135 7.57 10.32 4.96
CA HIS A 135 7.31 11.10 6.18
C HIS A 135 8.27 12.30 6.35
N SER A 136 9.22 12.48 5.43
CA SER A 136 10.16 13.60 5.52
C SER A 136 9.49 14.93 5.22
N LYS A 137 9.92 16.02 5.87
CA LYS A 137 9.40 17.37 5.60
C LYS A 137 9.47 17.76 4.13
N PRO A 138 10.62 17.57 3.43
CA PRO A 138 10.77 18.03 2.05
C PRO A 138 10.08 17.13 1.01
N ASN A 139 9.46 16.02 1.42
CA ASN A 139 8.81 15.05 0.52
C ASN A 139 9.74 14.59 -0.63
N ARG A 140 10.98 14.21 -0.30
CA ARG A 140 12.03 13.86 -1.28
C ARG A 140 12.56 12.43 -1.15
N ALA A 141 12.01 11.62 -0.25
CA ALA A 141 12.40 10.21 -0.16
C ALA A 141 12.09 9.49 -1.48
N ARG A 142 13.07 8.80 -2.02
CA ARG A 142 12.98 8.10 -3.31
C ARG A 142 13.07 6.58 -3.16
N TRP A 143 13.53 6.11 -2.02
CA TRP A 143 13.88 4.72 -1.80
C TRP A 143 13.01 4.13 -0.70
N CYS A 144 12.54 2.90 -0.88
CA CYS A 144 11.83 2.17 0.18
C CYS A 144 12.73 1.94 1.41
N SER A 145 14.04 1.88 1.21
CA SER A 145 15.05 1.81 2.27
C SER A 145 16.35 2.48 1.81
N MET A 146 16.90 3.38 2.63
CA MET A 146 18.21 3.96 2.36
C MET A 146 19.34 2.92 2.48
N ALA A 147 19.22 2.00 3.44
CA ALA A 147 20.22 0.96 3.67
C ALA A 147 20.35 -0.02 2.49
N VAL A 148 19.25 -0.30 1.81
CA VAL A 148 19.23 -1.23 0.68
C VAL A 148 19.21 -0.48 -0.65
N CYS A 149 18.08 0.07 -1.04
CA CYS A 149 17.93 0.69 -2.37
C CYS A 149 18.72 1.99 -2.52
N GLY A 150 18.79 2.83 -1.47
CA GLY A 150 19.57 4.06 -1.50
C GLY A 150 21.05 3.80 -1.72
N ASN A 151 21.63 2.87 -0.97
CA ASN A 151 23.05 2.52 -1.10
C ASN A 151 23.36 1.82 -2.43
N ARG A 152 22.51 0.91 -2.89
CA ARG A 152 22.63 0.26 -4.21
C ARG A 152 22.70 1.30 -5.34
N MET A 153 21.80 2.29 -5.32
CA MET A 153 21.77 3.33 -6.33
C MET A 153 22.94 4.33 -6.23
N LYS A 154 23.48 4.56 -5.03
CA LYS A 154 24.71 5.35 -4.88
C LYS A 154 25.91 4.61 -5.50
N ALA A 155 26.06 3.32 -5.21
CA ALA A 155 27.13 2.50 -5.77
C ALA A 155 27.05 2.48 -7.31
N ARG A 156 25.85 2.22 -7.87
CA ARG A 156 25.64 2.21 -9.33
C ARG A 156 26.07 3.53 -9.98
N ARG A 157 25.65 4.68 -9.43
CA ARG A 157 26.07 6.00 -9.96
C ARG A 157 27.57 6.24 -9.84
N HIS A 158 28.21 5.70 -8.81
CA HIS A 158 29.68 5.79 -8.67
C HIS A 158 30.37 5.01 -9.80
N TYR A 159 29.97 3.77 -10.07
CA TYR A 159 30.51 2.96 -11.17
C TYR A 159 30.29 3.58 -12.53
N GLU A 160 29.10 4.13 -12.78
CA GLU A 160 28.79 4.81 -14.05
C GLU A 160 29.70 6.00 -14.29
N ARG A 161 29.98 6.81 -13.27
CA ARG A 161 30.89 7.97 -13.37
C ARG A 161 32.34 7.58 -13.60
N THR A 162 32.84 6.53 -12.95
CA THR A 162 34.21 6.06 -13.13
C THR A 162 34.43 5.42 -14.51
N ARG A 163 33.39 4.84 -15.12
CA ARG A 163 33.45 4.32 -16.49
C ARG A 163 33.40 5.39 -17.57
N THR A 164 32.70 6.50 -17.32
CA THR A 164 32.59 7.61 -18.29
C THR A 164 33.72 8.62 -18.22
N ASN A 165 34.52 8.60 -17.17
CA ASN A 165 35.70 9.45 -17.02
C ASN A 165 36.92 8.61 -16.56
N PRO A 166 37.49 7.76 -17.44
CA PRO A 166 38.75 7.10 -17.15
C PRO A 166 39.85 8.19 -17.10
N ALA A 167 40.59 8.23 -16.01
CA ALA A 167 41.71 9.13 -15.79
C ALA A 167 42.80 8.97 -16.88
#